data_ac9f5470ae1d6ea922bff90a2902cd2f
#
_entry.id   ac9f5470ae1d6ea922bff90a2902cd2f
#
_cell.length_a   1.000
_cell.length_b   1.000
_cell.length_c   1.000
_cell.angle_alpha   90.00
_cell.angle_beta   90.00
_cell.angle_gamma   90.00
#
_symmetry.space_group_name_H-M   'P 1'
#
loop_
_entity.id
_entity.type
_entity.pdbx_description
1 polymer ?
#
loop_
_entity_poly.entity_id
_entity_poly.type
_entity_poly.pdbx_seq_one_letter_code
_entity_poly.pdbx_strand_id
1 'polypeptide(L)'
;MVIAGVVIVVATFIAIIKQYETRLVLLLSGLLMCFIGGKLGAGTTAFVKELTNPGLVPTICTVLGFSYVMEYTKCTEHMVYFISAGLKKMTKIIIPGAVIITFLINIALPTAAGCAAAVGALLIPALIRSGVHPAMAGSAIFLGTWGSSLSPGLMFNPQVAQLAGVDVMTVIASFSMQAMIGIVVAAILLNIVAIVKKEHTGYVMKNDTAEEGKEFKVNYLYAIIPIIPLALLVLGSKQVAVIPEVSVPVSMLIGTAIGIVAVRPNVTEAVKKFFRGTGDGMCDVVGLMAAAACFTAGMQLIGLTSALIDGMKNSQQIAQIGAAFGPFLLAVISGSGNAAALAFNGAVTPHAADFGYGIMELGSMAQIGAGIGRSMSPVAGAGIIVAGIAGINPMEMAKRNAVPCIIATVVIMLLLL
;
A
#
# COMPACT_ATOMS: atom_id res chain seq x y z
N MET A 1 20.81 24.20 -15.29
CA MET A 1 20.52 22.77 -15.02
C MET A 1 19.27 22.60 -14.15
N VAL A 2 19.14 23.26 -13.00
CA VAL A 2 17.97 23.12 -12.09
C VAL A 2 16.63 23.40 -12.79
N ILE A 3 16.52 24.49 -13.59
CA ILE A 3 15.28 24.81 -14.35
C ILE A 3 14.90 23.67 -15.32
N ALA A 4 15.89 23.14 -16.06
CA ALA A 4 15.66 22.00 -16.94
C ALA A 4 15.16 20.77 -16.13
N GLY A 5 15.73 20.55 -14.95
CA GLY A 5 15.28 19.51 -14.01
C GLY A 5 13.83 19.67 -13.58
N VAL A 6 13.44 20.89 -13.19
CA VAL A 6 12.03 21.18 -12.84
C VAL A 6 11.09 20.86 -14.00
N VAL A 7 11.43 21.27 -15.22
CA VAL A 7 10.62 20.99 -16.41
C VAL A 7 10.50 19.49 -16.67
N ILE A 8 11.61 18.72 -16.55
CA ILE A 8 11.59 17.26 -16.72
C ILE A 8 10.75 16.60 -15.64
N VAL A 9 10.89 17.01 -14.38
CA VAL A 9 10.09 16.45 -13.28
C VAL A 9 8.60 16.72 -13.46
N VAL A 10 8.23 17.95 -13.85
CA VAL A 10 6.83 18.29 -14.17
C VAL A 10 6.31 17.43 -15.32
N ALA A 11 7.09 17.30 -16.40
CA ALA A 11 6.73 16.45 -17.54
C ALA A 11 6.59 14.97 -17.15
N THR A 12 7.46 14.46 -16.25
CA THR A 12 7.41 13.12 -15.69
C THR A 12 6.07 12.90 -14.96
N PHE A 13 5.68 13.80 -14.08
CA PHE A 13 4.41 13.70 -13.36
C PHE A 13 3.20 13.82 -14.29
N ILE A 14 3.23 14.71 -15.30
CA ILE A 14 2.18 14.81 -16.31
C ILE A 14 2.06 13.49 -17.08
N ALA A 15 3.16 12.85 -17.45
CA ALA A 15 3.15 11.57 -18.15
C ALA A 15 2.56 10.45 -17.27
N ILE A 16 2.92 10.40 -15.97
CA ILE A 16 2.34 9.44 -15.01
C ILE A 16 0.83 9.68 -14.84
N ILE A 17 0.40 10.94 -14.75
CA ILE A 17 -1.02 11.32 -14.67
C ILE A 17 -1.78 10.87 -15.93
N LYS A 18 -1.15 10.96 -17.10
CA LYS A 18 -1.72 10.46 -18.36
C LYS A 18 -1.67 8.92 -18.50
N GLN A 19 -1.30 8.21 -17.43
CA GLN A 19 -1.27 6.74 -17.36
C GLN A 19 -0.24 6.11 -18.31
N TYR A 20 0.83 6.81 -18.71
CA TYR A 20 1.98 6.16 -19.32
C TYR A 20 2.65 5.22 -18.33
N GLU A 21 3.32 4.19 -18.85
CA GLU A 21 3.99 3.18 -18.03
C GLU A 21 5.03 3.83 -17.10
N THR A 22 4.79 3.73 -15.79
CA THR A 22 5.51 4.51 -14.77
C THR A 22 7.02 4.20 -14.74
N ARG A 23 7.41 2.93 -14.91
CA ARG A 23 8.82 2.50 -14.91
C ARG A 23 9.56 3.14 -16.09
N LEU A 24 8.93 3.12 -17.28
CA LEU A 24 9.49 3.72 -18.48
C LEU A 24 9.67 5.24 -18.31
N VAL A 25 8.64 5.90 -17.79
CA VAL A 25 8.66 7.37 -17.59
C VAL A 25 9.75 7.77 -16.62
N LEU A 26 9.87 7.11 -15.47
CA LEU A 26 10.91 7.39 -14.47
C LEU A 26 12.31 7.09 -15.01
N LEU A 27 12.48 5.95 -15.69
CA LEU A 27 13.78 5.57 -16.26
C LEU A 27 14.25 6.58 -17.32
N LEU A 28 13.40 6.90 -18.29
CA LEU A 28 13.75 7.84 -19.37
C LEU A 28 14.02 9.25 -18.82
N SER A 29 13.20 9.73 -17.90
CA SER A 29 13.40 11.04 -17.27
C SER A 29 14.69 11.06 -16.45
N GLY A 30 14.99 9.99 -15.71
CA GLY A 30 16.24 9.85 -14.96
C GLY A 30 17.47 9.85 -15.86
N LEU A 31 17.45 9.05 -16.92
CA LEU A 31 18.55 9.02 -17.91
C LEU A 31 18.73 10.35 -18.62
N LEU A 32 17.63 11.04 -18.97
CA LEU A 32 17.69 12.37 -19.58
C LEU A 32 18.35 13.39 -18.65
N MET A 33 17.98 13.40 -17.36
CA MET A 33 18.61 14.26 -16.34
C MET A 33 20.09 13.90 -16.14
N CYS A 34 20.45 12.61 -16.13
CA CYS A 34 21.83 12.15 -16.04
C CYS A 34 22.65 12.56 -17.26
N PHE A 35 22.06 12.55 -18.47
CA PHE A 35 22.68 13.01 -19.70
C PHE A 35 22.95 14.52 -19.64
N ILE A 36 21.98 15.33 -19.24
CA ILE A 36 22.12 16.80 -19.05
C ILE A 36 23.18 17.10 -17.98
N GLY A 37 23.25 16.30 -16.91
CA GLY A 37 24.25 16.39 -15.87
C GLY A 37 25.66 15.88 -16.25
N GLY A 38 25.83 15.38 -17.49
CA GLY A 38 27.13 14.94 -18.03
C GLY A 38 27.62 13.59 -17.49
N LYS A 39 26.79 12.82 -16.76
CA LYS A 39 27.16 11.52 -16.16
C LYS A 39 26.07 10.47 -16.38
N LEU A 40 25.81 10.09 -17.62
CA LEU A 40 24.79 9.10 -17.98
C LEU A 40 24.95 7.77 -17.22
N GLY A 41 26.20 7.34 -16.99
CA GLY A 41 26.48 6.12 -16.23
C GLY A 41 26.00 6.11 -14.79
N ALA A 42 25.77 7.28 -14.18
CA ALA A 42 25.25 7.32 -12.79
C ALA A 42 23.84 6.78 -12.68
N GLY A 43 22.96 7.10 -13.64
CA GLY A 43 21.59 6.58 -13.69
C GLY A 43 21.54 5.07 -13.89
N THR A 44 22.34 4.55 -14.84
CA THR A 44 22.42 3.09 -15.07
C THR A 44 23.02 2.34 -13.89
N THR A 45 24.03 2.91 -13.23
CA THR A 45 24.62 2.31 -12.01
C THR A 45 23.60 2.26 -10.86
N ALA A 46 22.83 3.35 -10.65
CA ALA A 46 21.78 3.38 -9.63
C ALA A 46 20.69 2.34 -9.93
N PHE A 47 20.28 2.22 -11.19
CA PHE A 47 19.31 1.23 -11.65
C PHE A 47 19.78 -0.21 -11.35
N VAL A 48 21.00 -0.57 -11.79
CA VAL A 48 21.55 -1.93 -11.59
C VAL A 48 21.76 -2.26 -10.11
N LYS A 49 22.22 -1.28 -9.32
CA LYS A 49 22.41 -1.44 -7.88
C LYS A 49 21.09 -1.82 -7.19
N GLU A 50 19.98 -1.22 -7.58
CA GLU A 50 18.68 -1.51 -6.97
C GLU A 50 18.14 -2.87 -7.38
N LEU A 51 18.34 -3.29 -8.64
CA LEU A 51 17.97 -4.63 -9.10
C LEU A 51 18.70 -5.76 -8.35
N THR A 52 19.90 -5.50 -7.86
CA THR A 52 20.73 -6.47 -7.14
C THR A 52 20.79 -6.23 -5.64
N ASN A 53 19.89 -5.43 -5.10
CA ASN A 53 19.85 -5.03 -3.71
C ASN A 53 19.53 -6.24 -2.79
N PRO A 54 20.50 -6.75 -2.00
CA PRO A 54 20.30 -7.96 -1.20
C PRO A 54 19.33 -7.78 -0.03
N GLY A 55 19.07 -6.56 0.40
CA GLY A 55 18.13 -6.25 1.48
C GLY A 55 16.68 -6.20 1.01
N LEU A 56 16.45 -5.72 -0.19
CA LEU A 56 15.11 -5.45 -0.72
C LEU A 56 14.55 -6.59 -1.57
N VAL A 57 15.33 -7.07 -2.53
CA VAL A 57 14.87 -8.03 -3.53
C VAL A 57 14.34 -9.33 -2.92
N PRO A 58 15.07 -10.02 -2.01
CA PRO A 58 14.55 -11.24 -1.39
C PRO A 58 13.26 -11.00 -0.60
N THR A 59 13.17 -9.88 0.13
CA THR A 59 12.00 -9.53 0.93
C THR A 59 10.75 -9.37 0.06
N ILE A 60 10.83 -8.56 -0.97
CA ILE A 60 9.71 -8.26 -1.88
C ILE A 60 9.28 -9.53 -2.64
N CYS A 61 10.25 -10.24 -3.21
CA CYS A 61 9.99 -11.42 -4.01
C CYS A 61 9.34 -12.55 -3.21
N THR A 62 9.81 -12.83 -2.00
CA THR A 62 9.25 -13.91 -1.17
C THR A 62 7.87 -13.58 -0.63
N VAL A 63 7.57 -12.32 -0.32
CA VAL A 63 6.23 -11.90 0.11
C VAL A 63 5.20 -12.09 -1.01
N LEU A 64 5.52 -11.71 -2.24
CA LEU A 64 4.59 -11.93 -3.36
C LEU A 64 4.50 -13.41 -3.74
N GLY A 65 5.59 -14.16 -3.66
CA GLY A 65 5.58 -15.61 -3.82
C GLY A 65 4.64 -16.29 -2.83
N PHE A 66 4.75 -15.96 -1.54
CA PHE A 66 3.86 -16.43 -0.49
C PHE A 66 2.40 -16.05 -0.76
N SER A 67 2.14 -14.79 -1.12
CA SER A 67 0.78 -14.30 -1.41
C SER A 67 0.10 -15.12 -2.52
N TYR A 68 0.82 -15.46 -3.60
CA TYR A 68 0.30 -16.26 -4.71
C TYR A 68 -0.02 -17.71 -4.31
N VAL A 69 0.77 -18.29 -3.40
CA VAL A 69 0.46 -19.63 -2.85
C VAL A 69 -0.78 -19.57 -1.96
N MET A 70 -0.92 -18.54 -1.12
CA MET A 70 -2.10 -18.36 -0.26
C MET A 70 -3.39 -18.17 -1.06
N GLU A 71 -3.32 -17.47 -2.19
CA GLU A 71 -4.43 -17.32 -3.13
C GLU A 71 -4.75 -18.65 -3.82
N TYR A 72 -3.75 -19.35 -4.35
CA TYR A 72 -3.91 -20.65 -5.01
C TYR A 72 -4.51 -21.73 -4.10
N THR A 73 -4.07 -21.77 -2.84
CA THR A 73 -4.57 -22.70 -1.81
C THR A 73 -5.90 -22.30 -1.20
N LYS A 74 -6.45 -21.14 -1.59
CA LYS A 74 -7.66 -20.52 -1.03
C LYS A 74 -7.58 -20.16 0.46
N CYS A 75 -6.38 -20.24 1.07
CA CYS A 75 -6.18 -19.82 2.45
C CYS A 75 -6.61 -18.36 2.67
N THR A 76 -6.35 -17.50 1.68
CA THR A 76 -6.82 -16.11 1.66
C THR A 76 -8.35 -16.01 1.75
N GLU A 77 -9.09 -16.81 0.97
CA GLU A 77 -10.56 -16.81 1.03
C GLU A 77 -11.05 -17.21 2.42
N HIS A 78 -10.51 -18.30 2.99
CA HIS A 78 -10.85 -18.73 4.34
C HIS A 78 -10.56 -17.67 5.40
N MET A 79 -9.42 -16.97 5.31
CA MET A 79 -9.06 -15.86 6.21
C MET A 79 -10.07 -14.70 6.10
N VAL A 80 -10.42 -14.29 4.88
CA VAL A 80 -11.39 -13.22 4.64
C VAL A 80 -12.75 -13.57 5.23
N TYR A 81 -13.25 -14.80 4.99
CA TYR A 81 -14.52 -15.26 5.56
C TYR A 81 -14.49 -15.32 7.07
N PHE A 82 -13.39 -15.83 7.66
CA PHE A 82 -13.22 -15.93 9.11
C PHE A 82 -13.27 -14.56 9.80
N ILE A 83 -12.45 -13.61 9.32
CA ILE A 83 -12.37 -12.27 9.91
C ILE A 83 -13.70 -11.51 9.69
N SER A 84 -14.33 -11.69 8.53
CA SER A 84 -15.59 -11.00 8.18
C SER A 84 -16.82 -11.57 8.88
N ALA A 85 -16.77 -12.78 9.43
CA ALA A 85 -17.92 -13.41 10.10
C ALA A 85 -18.42 -12.58 11.29
N GLY A 86 -17.53 -11.86 11.99
CA GLY A 86 -17.89 -10.96 13.08
C GLY A 86 -18.75 -9.77 12.66
N LEU A 87 -18.64 -9.34 11.42
CA LEU A 87 -19.34 -8.14 10.92
C LEU A 87 -20.85 -8.34 10.78
N LYS A 88 -21.29 -9.57 10.48
CA LYS A 88 -22.72 -9.91 10.30
C LYS A 88 -23.57 -9.61 11.55
N LYS A 89 -22.96 -9.51 12.73
CA LYS A 89 -23.65 -9.22 14.00
C LYS A 89 -23.68 -7.73 14.38
N MET A 90 -23.01 -6.83 13.59
CA MET A 90 -22.73 -5.44 13.98
C MET A 90 -23.41 -4.44 13.04
N THR A 91 -24.74 -4.49 12.92
CA THR A 91 -25.51 -3.66 11.97
C THR A 91 -25.32 -2.14 12.13
N LYS A 92 -25.15 -1.64 13.38
CA LYS A 92 -25.00 -0.21 13.66
C LYS A 92 -23.63 0.38 13.28
N ILE A 93 -22.59 -0.46 13.22
CA ILE A 93 -21.20 -0.05 12.90
C ILE A 93 -20.64 -0.83 11.72
N ILE A 94 -21.53 -1.26 10.82
CA ILE A 94 -21.15 -2.12 9.70
C ILE A 94 -20.16 -1.44 8.75
N ILE A 95 -20.29 -0.13 8.51
CA ILE A 95 -19.40 0.66 7.64
C ILE A 95 -18.02 0.81 8.28
N PRO A 96 -17.88 1.35 9.51
CA PRO A 96 -16.58 1.38 10.20
C PRO A 96 -15.93 0.00 10.33
N GLY A 97 -16.73 -1.01 10.66
CA GLY A 97 -16.26 -2.38 10.78
C GLY A 97 -15.69 -2.92 9.45
N ALA A 98 -16.34 -2.63 8.32
CA ALA A 98 -15.86 -3.03 7.00
C ALA A 98 -14.54 -2.34 6.65
N VAL A 99 -14.37 -1.05 6.97
CA VAL A 99 -13.11 -0.31 6.79
C VAL A 99 -11.98 -0.98 7.58
N ILE A 100 -12.20 -1.20 8.89
CA ILE A 100 -11.17 -1.75 9.79
C ILE A 100 -10.84 -3.21 9.40
N ILE A 101 -11.83 -4.03 9.09
CA ILE A 101 -11.61 -5.41 8.66
C ILE A 101 -10.81 -5.45 7.35
N THR A 102 -11.16 -4.61 6.38
CA THR A 102 -10.41 -4.53 5.13
C THR A 102 -8.96 -4.09 5.38
N PHE A 103 -8.75 -3.12 6.27
CA PHE A 103 -7.41 -2.68 6.65
C PHE A 103 -6.59 -3.80 7.27
N LEU A 104 -7.14 -4.54 8.24
CA LEU A 104 -6.45 -5.65 8.89
C LEU A 104 -6.13 -6.80 7.91
N ILE A 105 -7.07 -7.14 7.03
CA ILE A 105 -6.83 -8.15 5.99
C ILE A 105 -5.74 -7.67 5.02
N ASN A 106 -5.70 -6.38 4.68
CA ASN A 106 -4.70 -5.83 3.77
C ASN A 106 -3.28 -5.81 4.36
N ILE A 107 -3.10 -5.94 5.67
CA ILE A 107 -1.77 -6.17 6.27
C ILE A 107 -1.22 -7.54 5.83
N ALA A 108 -2.05 -8.58 5.87
CA ALA A 108 -1.67 -9.94 5.49
C ALA A 108 -1.67 -10.16 3.95
N LEU A 109 -2.52 -9.40 3.23
CA LEU A 109 -2.58 -9.36 1.77
C LEU A 109 -2.02 -8.03 1.26
N PRO A 110 -0.72 -7.90 1.03
CA PRO A 110 -0.09 -6.59 0.80
C PRO A 110 -0.48 -5.92 -0.52
N THR A 111 -1.10 -6.65 -1.46
CA THR A 111 -1.59 -6.06 -2.70
C THR A 111 -2.97 -5.44 -2.51
N ALA A 112 -3.09 -4.14 -2.73
CA ALA A 112 -4.36 -3.44 -2.60
C ALA A 112 -5.43 -3.96 -3.58
N ALA A 113 -5.03 -4.33 -4.79
CA ALA A 113 -5.93 -4.90 -5.80
C ALA A 113 -6.43 -6.30 -5.38
N GLY A 114 -5.55 -7.16 -4.89
CA GLY A 114 -5.91 -8.49 -4.37
C GLY A 114 -6.83 -8.40 -3.15
N CYS A 115 -6.53 -7.51 -2.20
CA CYS A 115 -7.40 -7.24 -1.06
C CYS A 115 -8.77 -6.70 -1.51
N ALA A 116 -8.79 -5.73 -2.42
CA ALA A 116 -10.01 -5.14 -2.96
C ALA A 116 -10.90 -6.20 -3.64
N ALA A 117 -10.32 -7.11 -4.41
CA ALA A 117 -11.04 -8.20 -5.05
C ALA A 117 -11.60 -9.20 -4.02
N ALA A 118 -10.75 -9.73 -3.14
CA ALA A 118 -11.13 -10.78 -2.20
C ALA A 118 -12.13 -10.28 -1.14
N VAL A 119 -11.86 -9.14 -0.52
CA VAL A 119 -12.73 -8.56 0.52
C VAL A 119 -13.97 -7.93 -0.11
N GLY A 120 -13.80 -7.24 -1.25
CA GLY A 120 -14.89 -6.59 -1.97
C GLY A 120 -15.96 -7.58 -2.42
N ALA A 121 -15.57 -8.71 -3.02
CA ALA A 121 -16.50 -9.74 -3.46
C ALA A 121 -17.40 -10.28 -2.33
N LEU A 122 -16.90 -10.32 -1.10
CA LEU A 122 -17.63 -10.80 0.06
C LEU A 122 -18.41 -9.68 0.76
N LEU A 123 -17.75 -8.56 1.08
CA LEU A 123 -18.33 -7.55 1.97
C LEU A 123 -19.21 -6.54 1.23
N ILE A 124 -18.95 -6.21 -0.03
CA ILE A 124 -19.80 -5.25 -0.77
C ILE A 124 -21.25 -5.74 -0.90
N PRO A 125 -21.52 -6.98 -1.39
CA PRO A 125 -22.87 -7.50 -1.42
C PRO A 125 -23.51 -7.58 -0.03
N ALA A 126 -22.74 -7.95 1.00
CA ALA A 126 -23.25 -8.03 2.37
C ALA A 126 -23.66 -6.66 2.93
N LEU A 127 -22.87 -5.61 2.67
CA LEU A 127 -23.17 -4.23 3.04
C LEU A 127 -24.44 -3.73 2.33
N ILE A 128 -24.56 -3.98 1.02
CA ILE A 128 -25.71 -3.56 0.21
C ILE A 128 -26.98 -4.26 0.71
N ARG A 129 -26.95 -5.57 0.97
CA ARG A 129 -28.08 -6.31 1.56
C ARG A 129 -28.47 -5.80 2.95
N SER A 130 -27.53 -5.25 3.70
CA SER A 130 -27.78 -4.61 4.99
C SER A 130 -28.39 -3.19 4.85
N GLY A 131 -28.67 -2.74 3.63
CA GLY A 131 -29.27 -1.45 3.34
C GLY A 131 -28.28 -0.32 3.10
N VAL A 132 -26.96 -0.59 3.03
CA VAL A 132 -25.95 0.41 2.73
C VAL A 132 -25.94 0.70 1.23
N HIS A 133 -25.87 1.97 0.86
CA HIS A 133 -25.79 2.39 -0.55
C HIS A 133 -24.52 1.80 -1.23
N PRO A 134 -24.59 1.29 -2.48
CA PRO A 134 -23.45 0.64 -3.16
C PRO A 134 -22.18 1.48 -3.18
N ALA A 135 -22.31 2.80 -3.43
CA ALA A 135 -21.17 3.69 -3.44
C ALA A 135 -20.52 3.84 -2.06
N MET A 136 -21.29 3.77 -0.97
CA MET A 136 -20.74 3.79 0.39
C MET A 136 -20.12 2.44 0.77
N ALA A 137 -20.74 1.33 0.34
CA ALA A 137 -20.16 0.00 0.52
C ALA A 137 -18.80 -0.13 -0.18
N GLY A 138 -18.71 0.31 -1.44
CA GLY A 138 -17.44 0.38 -2.16
C GLY A 138 -16.42 1.30 -1.48
N SER A 139 -16.85 2.48 -1.02
CA SER A 139 -15.99 3.44 -0.30
C SER A 139 -15.37 2.84 0.95
N ALA A 140 -16.14 2.07 1.73
CA ALA A 140 -15.64 1.43 2.95
C ALA A 140 -14.53 0.41 2.65
N ILE A 141 -14.71 -0.44 1.64
CA ILE A 141 -13.68 -1.41 1.24
C ILE A 141 -12.45 -0.69 0.68
N PHE A 142 -12.65 0.27 -0.24
CA PHE A 142 -11.53 0.97 -0.86
C PHE A 142 -10.71 1.76 0.17
N LEU A 143 -11.36 2.41 1.14
CA LEU A 143 -10.69 3.13 2.22
C LEU A 143 -9.80 2.23 3.07
N GLY A 144 -10.16 0.97 3.29
CA GLY A 144 -9.35 0.01 4.05
C GLY A 144 -8.09 -0.50 3.33
N THR A 145 -7.95 -0.27 2.01
CA THR A 145 -6.86 -0.88 1.22
C THR A 145 -5.47 -0.27 1.43
N TRP A 146 -5.27 0.66 2.33
CA TRP A 146 -3.93 1.16 2.69
C TRP A 146 -3.32 0.46 3.93
N GLY A 147 -4.00 -0.56 4.49
CA GLY A 147 -3.47 -1.40 5.56
C GLY A 147 -2.15 -2.09 5.22
N SER A 148 -1.90 -2.32 3.93
CA SER A 148 -0.61 -2.83 3.44
C SER A 148 0.59 -1.98 3.85
N SER A 149 0.42 -0.70 4.24
CA SER A 149 1.50 0.12 4.80
C SER A 149 2.12 -0.52 6.05
N LEU A 150 1.38 -1.33 6.80
CA LEU A 150 1.89 -2.09 7.95
C LEU A 150 2.41 -3.48 7.56
N SER A 151 2.39 -3.84 6.28
CA SER A 151 2.94 -5.13 5.83
C SER A 151 4.46 -5.05 5.69
N PRO A 152 5.21 -6.00 6.26
CA PRO A 152 6.68 -6.00 6.15
C PRO A 152 7.17 -6.24 4.73
N GLY A 153 6.32 -6.75 3.85
CA GLY A 153 6.65 -6.99 2.44
C GLY A 153 6.26 -5.87 1.49
N LEU A 154 5.62 -4.80 1.95
CA LEU A 154 5.39 -3.65 1.09
C LEU A 154 6.71 -2.89 0.90
N MET A 155 7.01 -2.56 -0.36
CA MET A 155 8.31 -2.00 -0.80
C MET A 155 8.80 -0.79 0.00
N PHE A 156 7.91 -0.02 0.58
CA PHE A 156 8.27 1.21 1.32
C PHE A 156 8.97 0.90 2.64
N ASN A 157 8.45 -0.06 3.40
CA ASN A 157 9.04 -0.42 4.69
C ASN A 157 10.48 -0.92 4.55
N PRO A 158 10.81 -1.84 3.62
CA PRO A 158 12.19 -2.19 3.32
C PRO A 158 13.04 -1.01 2.83
N GLN A 159 12.50 -0.10 2.01
CA GLN A 159 13.24 1.07 1.54
C GLN A 159 13.59 2.03 2.69
N VAL A 160 12.62 2.37 3.54
CA VAL A 160 12.85 3.24 4.70
C VAL A 160 13.80 2.58 5.69
N ALA A 161 13.66 1.26 5.92
CA ALA A 161 14.56 0.49 6.78
C ALA A 161 16.01 0.56 6.28
N GLN A 162 16.22 0.40 4.98
CA GLN A 162 17.54 0.52 4.37
C GLN A 162 18.12 1.94 4.51
N LEU A 163 17.32 2.97 4.28
CA LEU A 163 17.75 4.37 4.42
C LEU A 163 18.12 4.70 5.87
N ALA A 164 17.37 4.17 6.83
CA ALA A 164 17.59 4.38 8.27
C ALA A 164 18.64 3.44 8.88
N GLY A 165 19.08 2.40 8.17
CA GLY A 165 20.02 1.39 8.68
C GLY A 165 19.43 0.52 9.80
N VAL A 166 18.13 0.24 9.77
CA VAL A 166 17.40 -0.55 10.77
C VAL A 166 16.65 -1.73 10.10
N ASP A 167 16.09 -2.63 10.90
CA ASP A 167 15.23 -3.69 10.39
C ASP A 167 13.83 -3.18 10.03
N VAL A 168 13.13 -3.93 9.16
CA VAL A 168 11.80 -3.55 8.65
C VAL A 168 10.76 -3.46 9.77
N MET A 169 10.84 -4.35 10.79
CA MET A 169 9.88 -4.35 11.89
C MET A 169 10.05 -3.13 12.79
N THR A 170 11.27 -2.61 12.94
CA THR A 170 11.54 -1.36 13.65
C THR A 170 10.86 -0.18 12.96
N VAL A 171 10.92 -0.10 11.63
CA VAL A 171 10.20 0.94 10.87
C VAL A 171 8.69 0.81 11.08
N ILE A 172 8.12 -0.39 10.93
CA ILE A 172 6.68 -0.60 11.13
C ILE A 172 6.26 -0.24 12.55
N ALA A 173 7.03 -0.62 13.56
CA ALA A 173 6.73 -0.30 14.95
C ALA A 173 6.70 1.21 15.22
N SER A 174 7.57 2.00 14.55
CA SER A 174 7.65 3.45 14.78
C SER A 174 6.39 4.21 14.40
N PHE A 175 5.58 3.72 13.45
CA PHE A 175 4.37 4.41 12.99
C PHE A 175 3.07 3.60 13.11
N SER A 176 3.13 2.36 13.59
CA SER A 176 1.97 1.47 13.64
C SER A 176 0.80 2.03 14.45
N MET A 177 1.09 2.66 15.60
CA MET A 177 0.07 3.28 16.45
C MET A 177 -0.63 4.45 15.71
N GLN A 178 0.13 5.30 15.04
CA GLN A 178 -0.40 6.45 14.30
C GLN A 178 -1.24 5.97 13.11
N ALA A 179 -0.81 4.91 12.42
CA ALA A 179 -1.60 4.29 11.36
C ALA A 179 -2.92 3.70 11.88
N MET A 180 -2.90 3.03 13.04
CA MET A 180 -4.12 2.51 13.68
C MET A 180 -5.06 3.62 14.10
N ILE A 181 -4.57 4.71 14.68
CA ILE A 181 -5.38 5.89 14.99
C ILE A 181 -5.98 6.47 13.70
N GLY A 182 -5.16 6.62 12.66
CA GLY A 182 -5.59 7.18 11.39
C GLY A 182 -6.72 6.39 10.72
N ILE A 183 -6.65 5.05 10.72
CA ILE A 183 -7.73 4.23 10.13
C ILE A 183 -9.01 4.29 10.97
N VAL A 184 -8.91 4.36 12.29
CA VAL A 184 -10.09 4.53 13.15
C VAL A 184 -10.75 5.88 12.89
N VAL A 185 -9.97 6.95 12.81
CA VAL A 185 -10.48 8.30 12.46
C VAL A 185 -11.14 8.28 11.07
N ALA A 186 -10.48 7.69 10.07
CA ALA A 186 -11.03 7.57 8.71
C ALA A 186 -12.36 6.78 8.70
N ALA A 187 -12.43 5.69 9.45
CA ALA A 187 -13.63 4.86 9.55
C ALA A 187 -14.81 5.59 10.20
N ILE A 188 -14.55 6.34 11.28
CA ILE A 188 -15.56 7.18 11.95
C ILE A 188 -16.04 8.28 11.00
N LEU A 189 -15.13 8.97 10.33
CA LEU A 189 -15.46 10.03 9.39
C LEU A 189 -16.25 9.53 8.19
N LEU A 190 -15.90 8.35 7.65
CA LEU A 190 -16.68 7.75 6.57
C LEU A 190 -18.11 7.40 7.03
N ASN A 191 -18.27 6.93 8.26
CA ASN A 191 -19.58 6.68 8.84
C ASN A 191 -20.40 7.99 9.00
N ILE A 192 -19.76 9.08 9.40
CA ILE A 192 -20.40 10.40 9.44
C ILE A 192 -20.83 10.84 8.04
N VAL A 193 -19.97 10.70 7.04
CA VAL A 193 -20.31 10.97 5.64
C VAL A 193 -21.52 10.13 5.19
N ALA A 194 -21.57 8.84 5.58
CA ALA A 194 -22.68 7.95 5.27
C ALA A 194 -23.99 8.40 5.91
N ILE A 195 -23.95 8.89 7.16
CA ILE A 195 -25.14 9.42 7.86
C ILE A 195 -25.60 10.72 7.20
N VAL A 196 -24.70 11.66 6.95
CA VAL A 196 -25.02 12.95 6.31
C VAL A 196 -25.63 12.78 4.94
N LYS A 197 -25.11 11.82 4.14
CA LYS A 197 -25.63 11.48 2.82
C LYS A 197 -26.87 10.58 2.86
N LYS A 198 -27.29 10.11 4.04
CA LYS A 198 -28.38 9.13 4.22
C LYS A 198 -28.13 7.82 3.45
N GLU A 199 -26.88 7.39 3.38
CA GLU A 199 -26.42 6.21 2.64
C GLU A 199 -26.07 5.02 3.54
N HIS A 200 -26.19 5.17 4.86
CA HIS A 200 -25.86 4.15 5.85
C HIS A 200 -26.91 3.05 6.00
N THR A 201 -28.17 3.32 5.62
CA THR A 201 -29.30 2.37 5.68
C THR A 201 -30.36 2.74 4.63
N GLY A 202 -31.30 1.83 4.41
CA GLY A 202 -32.52 2.11 3.59
C GLY A 202 -32.34 1.90 2.10
N TYR A 203 -31.19 1.47 1.62
CA TYR A 203 -31.03 1.09 0.22
C TYR A 203 -31.74 -0.26 -0.04
N VAL A 204 -32.62 -0.28 -1.03
CA VAL A 204 -33.34 -1.49 -1.46
C VAL A 204 -32.84 -1.91 -2.84
N MET A 205 -32.36 -3.11 -2.97
CA MET A 205 -31.98 -3.69 -4.27
C MET A 205 -33.20 -3.91 -5.12
N LYS A 206 -33.23 -3.40 -6.35
CA LYS A 206 -34.36 -3.52 -7.29
C LYS A 206 -34.59 -4.93 -7.82
N ASN A 207 -33.58 -5.81 -7.79
CA ASN A 207 -33.68 -7.21 -8.23
C ASN A 207 -32.75 -8.08 -7.36
N ASP A 208 -33.28 -8.76 -6.37
CA ASP A 208 -32.54 -9.76 -5.59
C ASP A 208 -32.68 -11.14 -6.29
N THR A 209 -31.97 -11.33 -7.40
CA THR A 209 -31.81 -12.63 -8.08
C THR A 209 -30.54 -13.34 -7.66
N ALA A 210 -29.94 -12.93 -6.54
CA ALA A 210 -28.79 -13.63 -6.03
C ALA A 210 -29.23 -14.98 -5.45
N GLU A 211 -28.87 -16.06 -6.14
CA GLU A 211 -28.85 -17.39 -5.56
C GLU A 211 -28.25 -17.31 -4.14
N GLU A 212 -28.96 -17.84 -3.17
CA GLU A 212 -28.39 -18.08 -1.83
C GLU A 212 -27.11 -18.88 -2.02
N GLY A 213 -25.97 -18.18 -2.01
CA GLY A 213 -24.67 -18.80 -2.22
C GLY A 213 -24.47 -19.88 -1.19
N LYS A 214 -24.09 -21.07 -1.63
CA LYS A 214 -23.72 -22.21 -0.76
C LYS A 214 -22.92 -21.66 0.41
N GLU A 215 -23.34 -21.98 1.64
CA GLU A 215 -22.64 -21.58 2.85
C GLU A 215 -21.17 -22.01 2.73
N PHE A 216 -20.28 -21.04 2.64
CA PHE A 216 -18.85 -21.32 2.60
C PHE A 216 -18.41 -21.84 3.96
N LYS A 217 -18.07 -23.11 4.02
CA LYS A 217 -17.56 -23.73 5.27
C LYS A 217 -16.13 -23.27 5.49
N VAL A 218 -15.96 -22.37 6.45
CA VAL A 218 -14.63 -21.87 6.84
C VAL A 218 -13.83 -23.00 7.49
N ASN A 219 -12.65 -23.26 6.94
CA ASN A 219 -11.63 -24.06 7.60
C ASN A 219 -10.73 -23.12 8.40
N TYR A 220 -10.81 -23.16 9.72
CA TYR A 220 -10.06 -22.28 10.62
C TYR A 220 -8.55 -22.47 10.49
N LEU A 221 -8.07 -23.69 10.20
CA LEU A 221 -6.66 -23.94 9.98
C LEU A 221 -6.17 -23.16 8.75
N TYR A 222 -6.92 -23.24 7.64
CA TYR A 222 -6.57 -22.51 6.41
C TYR A 222 -6.64 -20.99 6.60
N ALA A 223 -7.58 -20.51 7.41
CA ALA A 223 -7.74 -19.09 7.69
C ALA A 223 -6.56 -18.48 8.48
N ILE A 224 -5.87 -19.27 9.29
CA ILE A 224 -4.76 -18.81 10.14
C ILE A 224 -3.44 -18.78 9.34
N ILE A 225 -3.26 -19.65 8.34
CA ILE A 225 -1.99 -19.80 7.62
C ILE A 225 -1.45 -18.47 7.06
N PRO A 226 -2.25 -17.59 6.42
CA PRO A 226 -1.75 -16.31 5.92
C PRO A 226 -1.23 -15.35 7.02
N ILE A 227 -1.62 -15.57 8.26
CA ILE A 227 -1.23 -14.74 9.40
C ILE A 227 0.09 -15.23 10.03
N ILE A 228 0.46 -16.50 9.84
CA ILE A 228 1.63 -17.13 10.47
C ILE A 228 2.93 -16.34 10.22
N PRO A 229 3.29 -15.95 8.99
CA PRO A 229 4.52 -15.19 8.75
C PRO A 229 4.55 -13.87 9.53
N LEU A 230 3.43 -13.16 9.58
CA LEU A 230 3.33 -11.91 10.33
C LEU A 230 3.50 -12.16 11.85
N ALA A 231 2.87 -13.21 12.36
CA ALA A 231 3.02 -13.62 13.77
C ALA A 231 4.49 -13.96 14.11
N LEU A 232 5.19 -14.69 13.25
CA LEU A 232 6.61 -15.00 13.44
C LEU A 232 7.47 -13.73 13.46
N LEU A 233 7.21 -12.77 12.58
CA LEU A 233 7.93 -11.49 12.53
C LEU A 233 7.67 -10.65 13.77
N VAL A 234 6.43 -10.59 14.25
CA VAL A 234 6.09 -9.85 15.48
C VAL A 234 6.73 -10.50 16.70
N LEU A 235 6.60 -11.83 16.85
CA LEU A 235 7.16 -12.56 18.00
C LEU A 235 8.70 -12.52 18.03
N GLY A 236 9.36 -12.48 16.86
CA GLY A 236 10.81 -12.36 16.73
C GLY A 236 11.31 -10.92 16.66
N SER A 237 10.43 -9.91 16.69
CA SER A 237 10.85 -8.50 16.66
C SER A 237 11.56 -8.08 17.94
N LYS A 238 12.44 -7.07 17.85
CA LYS A 238 13.16 -6.53 19.01
C LYS A 238 12.26 -6.01 20.12
N GLN A 239 11.03 -5.62 19.78
CA GLN A 239 10.04 -5.10 20.72
C GLN A 239 9.37 -6.20 21.55
N VAL A 240 9.20 -7.40 20.99
CA VAL A 240 8.50 -8.53 21.62
C VAL A 240 9.49 -9.61 22.10
N ALA A 241 10.46 -9.97 21.28
CA ALA A 241 11.60 -10.87 21.58
C ALA A 241 11.23 -12.20 22.25
N VAL A 242 10.10 -12.82 21.84
CA VAL A 242 9.66 -14.13 22.38
C VAL A 242 10.38 -15.28 21.69
N ILE A 243 10.71 -15.14 20.41
CA ILE A 243 11.49 -16.10 19.62
C ILE A 243 12.71 -15.38 19.04
N PRO A 244 13.74 -16.12 18.57
CA PRO A 244 14.85 -15.51 17.82
C PRO A 244 14.35 -14.70 16.64
N GLU A 245 15.08 -13.63 16.30
CA GLU A 245 14.76 -12.77 15.15
C GLU A 245 14.68 -13.57 13.85
N VAL A 246 13.57 -13.46 13.15
CA VAL A 246 13.31 -14.14 11.88
C VAL A 246 13.25 -13.11 10.77
N SER A 247 14.03 -13.30 9.69
CA SER A 247 13.95 -12.39 8.54
C SER A 247 12.63 -12.56 7.76
N VAL A 248 12.20 -11.50 7.08
CA VAL A 248 10.96 -11.55 6.27
C VAL A 248 10.98 -12.69 5.24
N PRO A 249 12.06 -12.90 4.45
CA PRO A 249 12.10 -14.01 3.50
C PRO A 249 11.93 -15.39 4.15
N VAL A 250 12.58 -15.63 5.27
CA VAL A 250 12.49 -16.91 6.01
C VAL A 250 11.08 -17.12 6.53
N SER A 251 10.47 -16.11 7.12
CA SER A 251 9.09 -16.14 7.61
C SER A 251 8.09 -16.48 6.50
N MET A 252 8.22 -15.89 5.31
CA MET A 252 7.38 -16.17 4.15
C MET A 252 7.57 -17.60 3.61
N LEU A 253 8.81 -18.09 3.58
CA LEU A 253 9.10 -19.48 3.19
C LEU A 253 8.49 -20.48 4.17
N ILE A 254 8.59 -20.23 5.47
CA ILE A 254 7.97 -21.06 6.51
C ILE A 254 6.44 -21.08 6.31
N GLY A 255 5.80 -19.92 6.14
CA GLY A 255 4.36 -19.83 5.88
C GLY A 255 3.93 -20.56 4.60
N THR A 256 4.74 -20.46 3.54
CA THR A 256 4.51 -21.18 2.28
C THR A 256 4.57 -22.69 2.50
N ALA A 257 5.61 -23.19 3.17
CA ALA A 257 5.78 -24.60 3.47
C ALA A 257 4.61 -25.15 4.32
N ILE A 258 4.22 -24.41 5.37
CA ILE A 258 3.06 -24.77 6.21
C ILE A 258 1.78 -24.84 5.37
N GLY A 259 1.56 -23.85 4.48
CA GLY A 259 0.40 -23.81 3.59
C GLY A 259 0.34 -25.02 2.65
N ILE A 260 1.45 -25.40 2.03
CA ILE A 260 1.53 -26.58 1.16
C ILE A 260 1.28 -27.87 1.95
N VAL A 261 1.88 -28.02 3.12
CA VAL A 261 1.73 -29.24 3.94
C VAL A 261 0.30 -29.37 4.51
N ALA A 262 -0.29 -28.27 4.99
CA ALA A 262 -1.61 -28.29 5.61
C ALA A 262 -2.74 -28.47 4.59
N VAL A 263 -2.67 -27.78 3.47
CA VAL A 263 -3.73 -27.82 2.43
C VAL A 263 -3.56 -29.02 1.49
N ARG A 264 -2.32 -29.49 1.30
CA ARG A 264 -1.96 -30.59 0.39
C ARG A 264 -2.43 -30.34 -1.05
N PRO A 265 -2.16 -29.14 -1.62
CA PRO A 265 -2.50 -28.86 -3.01
C PRO A 265 -1.60 -29.66 -3.96
N ASN A 266 -1.82 -29.51 -5.26
CA ASN A 266 -0.80 -29.96 -6.22
C ASN A 266 0.51 -29.18 -5.97
N VAL A 267 1.52 -29.87 -5.44
CA VAL A 267 2.79 -29.27 -5.00
C VAL A 267 3.50 -28.59 -6.17
N THR A 268 3.50 -29.21 -7.36
CA THR A 268 4.14 -28.65 -8.55
C THR A 268 3.51 -27.32 -8.94
N GLU A 269 2.18 -27.24 -8.92
CA GLU A 269 1.47 -25.99 -9.22
C GLU A 269 1.67 -24.94 -8.13
N ALA A 270 1.67 -25.33 -6.87
CA ALA A 270 1.95 -24.40 -5.75
C ALA A 270 3.34 -23.76 -5.88
N VAL A 271 4.36 -24.57 -6.22
CA VAL A 271 5.73 -24.09 -6.47
C VAL A 271 5.79 -23.17 -7.68
N LYS A 272 5.11 -23.50 -8.78
CA LYS A 272 5.01 -22.60 -9.95
C LYS A 272 4.36 -21.27 -9.57
N LYS A 273 3.29 -21.29 -8.76
CA LYS A 273 2.64 -20.06 -8.28
C LYS A 273 3.57 -19.23 -7.41
N PHE A 274 4.33 -19.87 -6.51
CA PHE A 274 5.34 -19.17 -5.71
C PHE A 274 6.36 -18.44 -6.59
N PHE A 275 6.98 -19.14 -7.53
CA PHE A 275 7.99 -18.53 -8.41
C PHE A 275 7.39 -17.50 -9.38
N ARG A 276 6.12 -17.65 -9.78
CA ARG A 276 5.43 -16.61 -10.55
C ARG A 276 5.26 -15.34 -9.72
N GLY A 277 4.78 -15.45 -8.48
CA GLY A 277 4.67 -14.30 -7.58
C GLY A 277 6.02 -13.64 -7.29
N THR A 278 7.09 -14.45 -7.16
CA THR A 278 8.48 -13.96 -7.05
C THR A 278 8.88 -13.15 -8.30
N GLY A 279 8.55 -13.64 -9.50
CA GLY A 279 8.81 -12.95 -10.76
C GLY A 279 8.02 -11.64 -10.89
N ASP A 280 6.74 -11.65 -10.52
CA ASP A 280 5.92 -10.43 -10.52
C ASP A 280 6.45 -9.41 -9.48
N GLY A 281 6.95 -9.87 -8.34
CA GLY A 281 7.66 -9.02 -7.36
C GLY A 281 8.89 -8.34 -7.95
N MET A 282 9.68 -9.07 -8.69
CA MET A 282 10.85 -8.54 -9.39
C MET A 282 10.43 -7.55 -10.48
N CYS A 283 9.43 -7.88 -11.30
CA CYS A 283 8.98 -7.07 -12.41
C CYS A 283 8.30 -5.77 -11.93
N ASP A 284 7.26 -5.89 -11.08
CA ASP A 284 6.37 -4.77 -10.80
C ASP A 284 6.86 -3.88 -9.66
N VAL A 285 7.58 -4.47 -8.71
CA VAL A 285 8.04 -3.75 -7.52
C VAL A 285 9.51 -3.36 -7.64
N VAL A 286 10.40 -4.34 -7.79
CA VAL A 286 11.84 -4.06 -7.87
C VAL A 286 12.18 -3.27 -9.14
N GLY A 287 11.54 -3.58 -10.26
CA GLY A 287 11.69 -2.83 -11.51
C GLY A 287 11.27 -1.36 -11.37
N LEU A 288 10.18 -1.10 -10.63
CA LEU A 288 9.74 0.28 -10.34
C LEU A 288 10.76 1.01 -9.43
N MET A 289 11.29 0.33 -8.41
CA MET A 289 12.30 0.88 -7.50
C MET A 289 13.59 1.23 -8.25
N ALA A 290 14.04 0.33 -9.14
CA ALA A 290 15.22 0.55 -9.96
C ALA A 290 15.05 1.78 -10.90
N ALA A 291 13.89 1.92 -11.52
CA ALA A 291 13.57 3.09 -12.34
C ALA A 291 13.53 4.39 -11.51
N ALA A 292 12.95 4.33 -10.29
CA ALA A 292 12.93 5.45 -9.36
C ALA A 292 14.35 5.84 -8.86
N ALA A 293 15.21 4.86 -8.63
CA ALA A 293 16.61 5.11 -8.26
C ALA A 293 17.38 5.83 -9.38
N CYS A 294 17.17 5.46 -10.65
CA CYS A 294 17.70 6.15 -11.80
C CYS A 294 17.21 7.61 -11.86
N PHE A 295 15.91 7.82 -11.67
CA PHE A 295 15.30 9.16 -11.64
C PHE A 295 15.90 10.04 -10.53
N THR A 296 16.04 9.49 -9.31
CA THR A 296 16.67 10.18 -8.17
C THR A 296 18.12 10.53 -8.43
N ALA A 297 18.91 9.62 -9.01
CA ALA A 297 20.29 9.90 -9.40
C ALA A 297 20.38 11.06 -10.41
N GLY A 298 19.45 11.12 -11.36
CA GLY A 298 19.32 12.24 -12.29
C GLY A 298 19.02 13.56 -11.59
N MET A 299 18.05 13.58 -10.66
CA MET A 299 17.70 14.77 -9.87
C MET A 299 18.90 15.31 -9.06
N GLN A 300 19.67 14.39 -8.46
CA GLN A 300 20.87 14.74 -7.68
C GLN A 300 21.95 15.40 -8.59
N LEU A 301 22.22 14.80 -9.76
CA LEU A 301 23.26 15.27 -10.68
C LEU A 301 23.01 16.69 -11.23
N ILE A 302 21.75 17.03 -11.50
CA ILE A 302 21.40 18.37 -12.00
C ILE A 302 21.20 19.40 -10.87
N GLY A 303 21.41 19.02 -9.60
CA GLY A 303 21.29 19.87 -8.44
C GLY A 303 19.85 20.17 -8.00
N LEU A 304 18.86 19.46 -8.55
CA LEU A 304 17.46 19.70 -8.22
C LEU A 304 17.14 19.25 -6.78
N THR A 305 17.71 18.12 -6.33
CA THR A 305 17.56 17.64 -4.95
C THR A 305 18.08 18.68 -3.96
N SER A 306 19.27 19.25 -4.20
CA SER A 306 19.83 20.31 -3.34
C SER A 306 18.97 21.57 -3.32
N ALA A 307 18.43 21.98 -4.46
CA ALA A 307 17.55 23.15 -4.54
C ALA A 307 16.22 22.91 -3.78
N LEU A 308 15.66 21.72 -3.85
CA LEU A 308 14.47 21.34 -3.06
C LEU A 308 14.76 21.37 -1.55
N ILE A 309 15.90 20.80 -1.15
CA ILE A 309 16.35 20.78 0.26
C ILE A 309 16.53 22.21 0.76
N ASP A 310 17.22 23.07 0.02
CA ASP A 310 17.43 24.45 0.42
C ASP A 310 16.11 25.23 0.53
N GLY A 311 15.16 24.96 -0.37
CA GLY A 311 13.81 25.54 -0.28
C GLY A 311 13.00 25.08 0.93
N MET A 312 13.24 23.85 1.41
CA MET A 312 12.54 23.28 2.58
C MET A 312 13.25 23.55 3.90
N LYS A 313 14.58 23.75 3.93
CA LYS A 313 15.37 24.00 5.16
C LYS A 313 14.88 25.19 5.99
N ASN A 314 14.31 26.19 5.33
CA ASN A 314 13.85 27.42 5.99
C ASN A 314 12.47 27.30 6.66
N SER A 315 11.80 26.14 6.53
CA SER A 315 10.49 25.92 7.12
C SER A 315 10.23 24.43 7.35
N GLN A 316 10.39 23.99 8.60
CA GLN A 316 10.04 22.65 9.04
C GLN A 316 8.60 22.29 8.69
N GLN A 317 7.67 23.25 8.75
CA GLN A 317 6.27 23.05 8.37
C GLN A 317 6.10 22.71 6.88
N ILE A 318 6.91 23.30 6.00
CA ILE A 318 6.87 22.97 4.56
C ILE A 318 7.33 21.53 4.33
N ALA A 319 8.37 21.07 5.04
CA ALA A 319 8.83 19.69 4.96
C ALA A 319 7.77 18.70 5.48
N GLN A 320 7.13 19.02 6.60
CA GLN A 320 6.05 18.24 7.19
C GLN A 320 4.86 18.08 6.23
N ILE A 321 4.34 19.21 5.72
CA ILE A 321 3.22 19.22 4.76
C ILE A 321 3.64 18.53 3.45
N GLY A 322 4.85 18.78 2.97
CA GLY A 322 5.41 18.17 1.77
C GLY A 322 5.51 16.65 1.87
N ALA A 323 5.94 16.12 3.01
CA ALA A 323 6.01 14.67 3.26
C ALA A 323 4.63 14.01 3.33
N ALA A 324 3.66 14.69 3.93
CA ALA A 324 2.30 14.17 4.06
C ALA A 324 1.51 14.28 2.75
N PHE A 325 1.43 15.48 2.21
CA PHE A 325 0.52 15.80 1.10
C PHE A 325 1.15 15.75 -0.29
N GLY A 326 2.47 15.81 -0.43
CA GLY A 326 3.15 15.62 -1.72
C GLY A 326 2.85 14.24 -2.32
N PRO A 327 3.26 13.15 -1.67
CA PRO A 327 2.94 11.79 -2.11
C PRO A 327 1.42 11.50 -2.13
N PHE A 328 0.65 12.06 -1.18
CA PHE A 328 -0.81 11.95 -1.17
C PHE A 328 -1.44 12.47 -2.45
N LEU A 329 -1.17 13.71 -2.83
CA LEU A 329 -1.75 14.34 -4.03
C LEU A 329 -1.31 13.62 -5.31
N LEU A 330 -0.04 13.23 -5.39
CA LEU A 330 0.46 12.45 -6.52
C LEU A 330 -0.28 11.11 -6.64
N ALA A 331 -0.52 10.44 -5.52
CA ALA A 331 -1.25 9.18 -5.51
C ALA A 331 -2.73 9.34 -5.87
N VAL A 332 -3.38 10.42 -5.44
CA VAL A 332 -4.76 10.76 -5.84
C VAL A 332 -4.86 10.92 -7.35
N ILE A 333 -3.94 11.65 -7.94
CA ILE A 333 -4.00 12.01 -9.37
C ILE A 333 -3.56 10.83 -10.25
N SER A 334 -2.46 10.14 -9.90
CA SER A 334 -1.91 9.05 -10.70
C SER A 334 -2.58 7.69 -10.46
N GLY A 335 -3.26 7.52 -9.33
CA GLY A 335 -3.76 6.21 -8.88
C GLY A 335 -2.67 5.27 -8.33
N SER A 336 -1.40 5.70 -8.34
CA SER A 336 -0.24 4.91 -7.93
C SER A 336 0.40 5.47 -6.66
N GLY A 337 0.02 4.93 -5.49
CA GLY A 337 0.71 5.25 -4.24
C GLY A 337 2.19 4.86 -4.26
N ASN A 338 2.52 3.78 -4.97
CA ASN A 338 3.87 3.24 -5.04
C ASN A 338 4.86 4.22 -5.68
N ALA A 339 4.53 4.75 -6.87
CA ALA A 339 5.39 5.70 -7.56
C ALA A 339 5.61 6.99 -6.76
N ALA A 340 4.54 7.50 -6.13
CA ALA A 340 4.59 8.72 -5.33
C ALA A 340 5.49 8.57 -4.09
N ALA A 341 5.33 7.48 -3.34
CA ALA A 341 6.14 7.22 -2.15
C ALA A 341 7.61 6.95 -2.48
N LEU A 342 7.88 6.13 -3.51
CA LEU A 342 9.25 5.81 -3.93
C LEU A 342 10.01 7.04 -4.39
N ALA A 343 9.37 7.91 -5.17
CA ALA A 343 9.99 9.14 -5.65
C ALA A 343 10.34 10.07 -4.47
N PHE A 344 9.44 10.25 -3.51
CA PHE A 344 9.69 11.06 -2.33
C PHE A 344 10.77 10.45 -1.44
N ASN A 345 10.65 9.17 -1.10
CA ASN A 345 11.60 8.49 -0.23
C ASN A 345 12.99 8.38 -0.84
N GLY A 346 13.10 8.28 -2.16
CA GLY A 346 14.40 8.30 -2.83
C GLY A 346 15.06 9.68 -2.85
N ALA A 347 14.29 10.75 -3.04
CA ALA A 347 14.81 12.09 -3.27
C ALA A 347 14.91 12.95 -2.01
N VAL A 348 13.96 12.83 -1.07
CA VAL A 348 13.79 13.75 0.06
C VAL A 348 14.12 13.09 1.39
N THR A 349 13.63 11.88 1.63
CA THR A 349 13.79 11.19 2.92
C THR A 349 15.24 10.98 3.38
N PRO A 350 16.25 10.74 2.51
CA PRO A 350 17.65 10.67 2.93
C PRO A 350 18.16 11.96 3.60
N HIS A 351 17.50 13.07 3.38
CA HIS A 351 17.81 14.39 3.91
C HIS A 351 16.91 14.82 5.07
N ALA A 352 16.17 13.88 5.70
CA ALA A 352 15.22 14.17 6.76
C ALA A 352 15.83 15.00 7.91
N ALA A 353 17.10 14.72 8.27
CA ALA A 353 17.84 15.46 9.31
C ALA A 353 17.99 16.95 8.99
N ASP A 354 18.12 17.33 7.71
CA ASP A 354 18.20 18.73 7.27
C ASP A 354 16.92 19.52 7.57
N PHE A 355 15.80 18.82 7.77
CA PHE A 355 14.48 19.37 8.09
C PHE A 355 14.10 19.22 9.57
N GLY A 356 14.97 18.63 10.38
CA GLY A 356 14.74 18.37 11.80
C GLY A 356 13.88 17.13 12.09
N TYR A 357 13.79 16.20 11.14
CA TYR A 357 13.06 14.92 11.26
C TYR A 357 13.98 13.72 11.16
N GLY A 358 13.57 12.58 11.71
CA GLY A 358 14.21 11.31 11.45
C GLY A 358 13.81 10.71 10.09
N ILE A 359 14.68 9.84 9.56
CA ILE A 359 14.41 9.14 8.28
C ILE A 359 13.17 8.26 8.39
N MET A 360 12.97 7.59 9.54
CA MET A 360 11.81 6.71 9.73
C MET A 360 10.51 7.50 9.76
N GLU A 361 10.47 8.61 10.48
CA GLU A 361 9.27 9.45 10.62
C GLU A 361 8.88 10.07 9.27
N LEU A 362 9.84 10.72 8.60
CA LEU A 362 9.58 11.39 7.33
C LEU A 362 9.21 10.39 6.22
N GLY A 363 9.97 9.29 6.12
CA GLY A 363 9.73 8.24 5.12
C GLY A 363 8.42 7.49 5.35
N SER A 364 8.08 7.22 6.60
CA SER A 364 6.81 6.58 6.96
C SER A 364 5.62 7.50 6.69
N MET A 365 5.75 8.80 6.94
CA MET A 365 4.70 9.76 6.61
C MET A 365 4.43 9.80 5.11
N ALA A 366 5.48 9.84 4.29
CA ALA A 366 5.38 9.86 2.84
C ALA A 366 4.65 8.62 2.28
N GLN A 367 5.00 7.43 2.78
CA GLN A 367 4.34 6.19 2.34
C GLN A 367 2.87 6.09 2.79
N ILE A 368 2.56 6.52 4.03
CA ILE A 368 1.19 6.54 4.54
C ILE A 368 0.36 7.55 3.74
N GLY A 369 0.88 8.75 3.52
CA GLY A 369 0.24 9.78 2.71
C GLY A 369 -0.10 9.26 1.30
N ALA A 370 0.86 8.59 0.64
CA ALA A 370 0.65 7.97 -0.66
C ALA A 370 -0.42 6.84 -0.62
N GLY A 371 -0.39 5.99 0.40
CA GLY A 371 -1.36 4.90 0.58
C GLY A 371 -2.78 5.41 0.78
N ILE A 372 -2.96 6.41 1.65
CA ILE A 372 -4.25 7.06 1.91
C ILE A 372 -4.72 7.82 0.66
N GLY A 373 -3.85 8.61 0.00
CA GLY A 373 -4.17 9.35 -1.22
C GLY A 373 -4.67 8.43 -2.34
N ARG A 374 -4.01 7.28 -2.55
CA ARG A 374 -4.49 6.26 -3.48
C ARG A 374 -5.91 5.78 -3.17
N SER A 375 -6.28 5.66 -1.88
CA SER A 375 -7.60 5.18 -1.45
C SER A 375 -8.73 6.21 -1.69
N MET A 376 -8.40 7.38 -2.23
CA MET A 376 -9.39 8.34 -2.74
C MET A 376 -9.21 8.61 -4.25
N SER A 377 -8.34 7.89 -4.94
CA SER A 377 -8.10 8.07 -6.36
C SER A 377 -9.18 7.38 -7.22
N PRO A 378 -9.82 8.09 -8.15
CA PRO A 378 -10.80 7.46 -9.05
C PRO A 378 -10.16 6.59 -10.14
N VAL A 379 -8.84 6.69 -10.33
CA VAL A 379 -8.09 5.94 -11.36
C VAL A 379 -7.22 4.82 -10.77
N ALA A 380 -7.26 4.61 -9.45
CA ALA A 380 -6.50 3.53 -8.81
C ALA A 380 -7.09 2.15 -9.18
N GLY A 381 -6.22 1.19 -9.53
CA GLY A 381 -6.65 -0.16 -9.92
C GLY A 381 -7.52 -0.85 -8.87
N ALA A 382 -7.18 -0.77 -7.58
CA ALA A 382 -8.01 -1.28 -6.49
C ALA A 382 -9.38 -0.61 -6.44
N GLY A 383 -9.47 0.72 -6.68
CA GLY A 383 -10.72 1.46 -6.77
C GLY A 383 -11.58 1.02 -7.93
N ILE A 384 -10.99 0.76 -9.11
CA ILE A 384 -11.70 0.26 -10.28
C ILE A 384 -12.30 -1.13 -10.02
N ILE A 385 -11.55 -2.03 -9.38
CA ILE A 385 -12.04 -3.37 -8.98
C ILE A 385 -13.25 -3.24 -8.05
N VAL A 386 -13.13 -2.45 -6.99
CA VAL A 386 -14.22 -2.22 -6.02
C VAL A 386 -15.43 -1.60 -6.69
N ALA A 387 -15.23 -0.61 -7.57
CA ALA A 387 -16.30 0.04 -8.31
C ALA A 387 -17.03 -0.95 -9.23
N GLY A 388 -16.29 -1.83 -9.90
CA GLY A 388 -16.86 -2.91 -10.72
C GLY A 388 -17.75 -3.86 -9.92
N ILE A 389 -17.26 -4.30 -8.73
CA ILE A 389 -18.06 -5.17 -7.83
C ILE A 389 -19.30 -4.45 -7.30
N ALA A 390 -19.20 -3.18 -6.94
CA ALA A 390 -20.32 -2.39 -6.43
C ALA A 390 -21.28 -1.87 -7.52
N GLY A 391 -20.91 -1.99 -8.80
CA GLY A 391 -21.70 -1.49 -9.93
C GLY A 391 -21.81 0.04 -9.96
N ILE A 392 -20.72 0.75 -9.65
CA ILE A 392 -20.68 2.22 -9.50
C ILE A 392 -19.55 2.85 -10.29
N ASN A 393 -19.60 4.17 -10.45
CA ASN A 393 -18.46 4.93 -10.97
C ASN A 393 -17.40 5.12 -9.87
N PRO A 394 -16.08 4.87 -10.12
CA PRO A 394 -15.00 5.08 -9.16
C PRO A 394 -14.97 6.49 -8.54
N MET A 395 -15.38 7.52 -9.28
CA MET A 395 -15.46 8.89 -8.79
C MET A 395 -16.41 9.04 -7.59
N GLU A 396 -17.45 8.20 -7.50
CA GLU A 396 -18.38 8.23 -6.38
C GLU A 396 -17.72 7.81 -5.05
N MET A 397 -16.77 6.88 -5.10
CA MET A 397 -15.94 6.53 -3.93
C MET A 397 -14.94 7.64 -3.60
N ALA A 398 -14.29 8.23 -4.61
CA ALA A 398 -13.35 9.32 -4.42
C ALA A 398 -14.00 10.49 -3.64
N LYS A 399 -15.22 10.88 -4.01
CA LYS A 399 -15.98 11.95 -3.32
C LYS A 399 -16.29 11.62 -1.86
N ARG A 400 -16.57 10.35 -1.53
CA ARG A 400 -16.91 9.92 -0.17
C ARG A 400 -15.67 9.77 0.71
N ASN A 401 -14.57 9.29 0.13
CA ASN A 401 -13.30 9.09 0.82
C ASN A 401 -12.49 10.39 1.00
N ALA A 402 -12.82 11.48 0.28
CA ALA A 402 -12.03 12.70 0.31
C ALA A 402 -11.84 13.25 1.73
N VAL A 403 -12.94 13.50 2.45
CA VAL A 403 -12.87 14.03 3.83
C VAL A 403 -12.19 13.05 4.79
N PRO A 404 -12.56 11.77 4.84
CA PRO A 404 -11.87 10.78 5.65
C PRO A 404 -10.36 10.70 5.39
N CYS A 405 -9.94 10.67 4.13
CA CYS A 405 -8.53 10.56 3.74
C CYS A 405 -7.73 11.81 4.12
N ILE A 406 -8.25 13.02 3.83
CA ILE A 406 -7.54 14.27 4.14
C ILE A 406 -7.36 14.41 5.65
N ILE A 407 -8.44 14.22 6.43
CA ILE A 407 -8.37 14.39 7.89
C ILE A 407 -7.49 13.31 8.53
N ALA A 408 -7.59 12.04 8.08
CA ALA A 408 -6.71 10.99 8.59
C ALA A 408 -5.23 11.30 8.31
N THR A 409 -4.92 11.83 7.11
CA THR A 409 -3.55 12.24 6.77
C THR A 409 -3.06 13.37 7.68
N VAL A 410 -3.91 14.38 7.97
CA VAL A 410 -3.56 15.46 8.91
C VAL A 410 -3.31 14.90 10.31
N VAL A 411 -4.20 14.03 10.80
CA VAL A 411 -4.04 13.42 12.15
C VAL A 411 -2.76 12.64 12.26
N ILE A 412 -2.45 11.79 11.27
CA ILE A 412 -1.22 11.01 11.27
C ILE A 412 0.01 11.92 11.17
N MET A 413 -0.04 12.95 10.33
CA MET A 413 1.03 13.93 10.19
C MET A 413 1.36 14.61 11.54
N LEU A 414 0.34 15.05 12.28
CA LEU A 414 0.52 15.71 13.58
C LEU A 414 0.99 14.76 14.69
N LEU A 415 0.78 13.45 14.53
CA LEU A 415 1.19 12.44 15.52
C LEU A 415 2.56 11.84 15.21
N LEU A 416 3.02 11.91 13.98
CA LEU A 416 4.25 11.28 13.52
C LEU A 416 5.38 12.27 13.30
N LEU A 417 5.08 13.50 12.86
CA LEU A 417 5.99 14.60 12.58
C LEU A 417 5.72 15.80 13.49
#